data_25b9262bc8177756ae7db8672a8806cd
#
_entry.id   25b9262bc8177756ae7db8672a8806cd
#
_cell.length_a   1.000
_cell.length_b   1.000
_cell.length_c   1.000
_cell.angle_alpha   90.00
_cell.angle_beta   90.00
_cell.angle_gamma   90.00
#
_symmetry.space_group_name_H-M   'P 1'
#
loop_
_entity.id
_entity.type
_entity.pdbx_description
1 polymer ?
#
loop_
_entity_poly.entity_id
_entity_poly.type
_entity_poly.pdbx_seq_one_letter_code
_entity_poly.pdbx_strand_id
1 'polypeptide(L)'
;VNLCKPGQTFNWHFDTNEFTITFLLKGAESGGYFEFVPNLRSTSDECFEEVKKVLDGDRSRVKRLNLRAGDLQFFLGRYSLHKVTHNTGNTDRLLLIQSFTEVPGAPLL
;
A
#
# COMPACT_ATOMS: atom_id res chain seq x y z
N VAL A 1 6.36 5.19 -11.98
CA VAL A 1 5.87 6.26 -11.09
C VAL A 1 4.38 6.10 -10.89
N ASN A 2 3.96 6.11 -9.65
CA ASN A 2 2.55 6.05 -9.26
C ASN A 2 2.06 7.46 -8.96
N LEU A 3 1.01 7.88 -9.65
CA LEU A 3 0.43 9.21 -9.54
C LEU A 3 -0.91 9.13 -8.82
N CYS A 4 -1.06 9.87 -7.73
CA CYS A 4 -2.33 10.02 -7.02
C CYS A 4 -2.78 11.49 -7.13
N LYS A 5 -3.72 11.74 -8.00
CA LYS A 5 -4.29 13.08 -8.23
C LYS A 5 -5.19 13.49 -7.08
N PRO A 6 -5.47 14.80 -6.90
CA PRO A 6 -6.47 15.24 -5.93
C PRO A 6 -7.78 14.49 -6.07
N GLY A 7 -8.34 14.03 -4.96
CA GLY A 7 -9.57 13.24 -4.90
C GLY A 7 -9.40 11.75 -5.16
N GLN A 8 -8.25 11.30 -5.65
CA GLN A 8 -8.01 9.88 -5.89
C GLN A 8 -7.57 9.16 -4.63
N THR A 9 -7.80 7.84 -4.62
CA THR A 9 -7.38 6.91 -3.57
C THR A 9 -6.95 5.60 -4.24
N PHE A 10 -6.10 4.83 -3.55
CA PHE A 10 -5.84 3.44 -3.92
C PHE A 10 -6.42 2.56 -2.83
N ASN A 11 -7.49 1.85 -3.15
CA ASN A 11 -8.27 1.09 -2.18
C ASN A 11 -7.51 -0.12 -1.63
N TRP A 12 -8.06 -0.74 -0.60
CA TRP A 12 -7.48 -1.92 0.03
C TRP A 12 -7.15 -3.00 -1.00
N HIS A 13 -5.90 -3.48 -0.98
CA HIS A 13 -5.44 -4.55 -1.86
C HIS A 13 -4.20 -5.24 -1.30
N PHE A 14 -3.92 -6.42 -1.84
CA PHE A 14 -2.63 -7.08 -1.73
C PHE A 14 -1.90 -6.92 -3.07
N ASP A 15 -0.58 -6.87 -3.02
CA ASP A 15 0.21 -6.94 -4.24
C ASP A 15 0.34 -8.39 -4.69
N THR A 16 0.59 -8.60 -5.98
CA THR A 16 0.88 -9.94 -6.53
C THR A 16 2.34 -10.32 -6.33
N ASN A 17 3.23 -9.36 -6.21
CA ASN A 17 4.64 -9.54 -5.90
C ASN A 17 4.88 -9.63 -4.39
N GLU A 18 5.97 -10.28 -3.98
CA GLU A 18 6.26 -10.51 -2.56
C GLU A 18 6.74 -9.25 -1.86
N PHE A 19 7.66 -8.52 -2.48
CA PHE A 19 8.32 -7.36 -1.88
C PHE A 19 8.02 -6.11 -2.70
N THR A 20 7.82 -5.01 -1.99
CA THR A 20 7.65 -3.70 -2.62
C THR A 20 8.51 -2.68 -1.90
N ILE A 21 9.29 -1.91 -2.67
CA ILE A 21 10.02 -0.76 -2.19
C ILE A 21 9.40 0.46 -2.82
N THR A 22 9.10 1.47 -2.01
CA THR A 22 8.56 2.73 -2.50
C THR A 22 9.45 3.89 -2.05
N PHE A 23 9.54 4.91 -2.90
CA PHE A 23 10.22 6.16 -2.60
C PHE A 23 9.26 7.30 -2.93
N LEU A 24 8.91 8.08 -1.93
CA LEU A 24 7.98 9.20 -2.12
C LEU A 24 8.73 10.38 -2.71
N LEU A 25 8.39 10.74 -3.96
CA LEU A 25 8.99 11.89 -4.66
C LEU A 25 8.32 13.19 -4.25
N LYS A 26 6.99 13.16 -4.12
CA LYS A 26 6.19 14.32 -3.75
C LYS A 26 5.00 13.85 -2.93
N GLY A 27 4.89 14.34 -1.70
CA GLY A 27 3.75 14.05 -0.82
C GLY A 27 2.52 14.84 -1.23
N ALA A 28 1.33 14.35 -0.85
CA ALA A 28 0.11 15.11 -0.94
C ALA A 28 0.14 16.25 0.08
N GLU A 29 -0.49 17.37 -0.24
CA GLU A 29 -0.63 18.46 0.71
C GLU A 29 -1.46 18.04 1.92
N SER A 30 -2.43 17.16 1.69
CA SER A 30 -3.33 16.66 2.73
C SER A 30 -3.88 15.31 2.28
N GLY A 31 -4.10 14.40 3.22
CA GLY A 31 -4.51 13.03 2.90
C GLY A 31 -3.38 12.23 2.27
N GLY A 32 -3.72 11.22 1.47
CA GLY A 32 -2.75 10.38 0.80
C GLY A 32 -1.89 9.56 1.78
N TYR A 33 -2.45 9.16 2.92
CA TYR A 33 -1.74 8.36 3.91
C TYR A 33 -1.69 6.90 3.50
N PHE A 34 -0.57 6.27 3.78
CA PHE A 34 -0.43 4.83 3.63
C PHE A 34 -1.01 4.14 4.85
N GLU A 35 -2.02 3.30 4.65
CA GLU A 35 -2.62 2.48 5.71
C GLU A 35 -2.40 1.01 5.40
N PHE A 36 -2.12 0.21 6.42
CA PHE A 36 -1.82 -1.20 6.22
C PHE A 36 -2.18 -2.05 7.43
N VAL A 37 -2.40 -3.35 7.15
CA VAL A 37 -2.52 -4.41 8.15
C VAL A 37 -1.40 -5.40 7.85
N PRO A 38 -0.32 -5.43 8.65
CA PRO A 38 0.84 -6.25 8.34
C PRO A 38 0.54 -7.74 8.52
N ASN A 39 1.11 -8.56 7.63
CA ASN A 39 1.07 -10.02 7.74
C ASN A 39 -0.35 -10.59 7.93
N LEU A 40 -1.33 -9.99 7.27
CA LEU A 40 -2.72 -10.43 7.40
C LEU A 40 -2.96 -11.78 6.72
N ARG A 41 -2.20 -12.09 5.67
CA ARG A 41 -2.24 -13.41 5.05
C ARG A 41 -0.83 -13.99 4.93
N SER A 42 -0.76 -15.33 4.81
CA SER A 42 0.48 -16.07 4.64
C SER A 42 0.44 -16.92 3.39
N THR A 43 1.53 -17.64 3.09
CA THR A 43 1.59 -18.58 1.99
C THR A 43 0.61 -19.74 2.13
N SER A 44 0.19 -20.06 3.36
CA SER A 44 -0.71 -21.18 3.65
C SER A 44 -2.14 -20.77 4.01
N ASP A 45 -2.38 -19.49 4.27
CA ASP A 45 -3.69 -19.00 4.71
C ASP A 45 -3.93 -17.59 4.19
N GLU A 46 -5.01 -17.40 3.45
CA GLU A 46 -5.41 -16.09 2.94
C GLU A 46 -6.24 -15.27 3.92
N CYS A 47 -6.64 -15.87 5.05
CA CYS A 47 -7.35 -15.17 6.13
C CYS A 47 -8.57 -14.37 5.64
N PHE A 48 -9.43 -14.98 4.83
CA PHE A 48 -10.57 -14.28 4.21
C PHE A 48 -11.46 -13.55 5.21
N GLU A 49 -11.72 -14.16 6.36
CA GLU A 49 -12.59 -13.54 7.37
C GLU A 49 -11.95 -12.28 7.96
N GLU A 50 -10.64 -12.31 8.22
CA GLU A 50 -9.92 -11.16 8.74
C GLU A 50 -9.84 -10.04 7.71
N VAL A 51 -9.62 -10.38 6.45
CA VAL A 51 -9.64 -9.42 5.34
C VAL A 51 -11.03 -8.77 5.24
N LYS A 52 -12.09 -9.58 5.32
CA LYS A 52 -13.47 -9.08 5.26
C LYS A 52 -13.76 -8.09 6.37
N LYS A 53 -13.30 -8.35 7.59
CA LYS A 53 -13.46 -7.42 8.71
C LYS A 53 -12.86 -6.05 8.40
N VAL A 54 -11.65 -6.01 7.84
CA VAL A 54 -11.01 -4.76 7.47
C VAL A 54 -11.79 -4.04 6.38
N LEU A 55 -12.22 -4.77 5.35
CA LEU A 55 -13.02 -4.21 4.25
C LEU A 55 -14.37 -3.68 4.73
N ASP A 56 -14.94 -4.30 5.77
CA ASP A 56 -16.21 -3.87 6.38
C ASP A 56 -16.04 -2.72 7.39
N GLY A 57 -14.83 -2.22 7.57
CA GLY A 57 -14.57 -1.03 8.39
C GLY A 57 -13.92 -1.28 9.74
N ASP A 58 -13.50 -2.50 10.06
CA ASP A 58 -12.75 -2.79 11.29
C ASP A 58 -11.35 -2.17 11.19
N ARG A 59 -11.09 -1.19 12.03
CA ARG A 59 -9.82 -0.45 12.04
C ARG A 59 -8.87 -0.90 13.16
N SER A 60 -9.23 -1.91 13.94
CA SER A 60 -8.47 -2.31 15.13
C SER A 60 -7.03 -2.74 14.83
N ARG A 61 -6.78 -3.29 13.65
CA ARG A 61 -5.46 -3.76 13.21
C ARG A 61 -4.78 -2.83 12.20
N VAL A 62 -5.46 -1.77 11.79
CA VAL A 62 -4.95 -0.84 10.76
C VAL A 62 -3.91 0.09 11.37
N LYS A 63 -2.76 0.18 10.69
CA LYS A 63 -1.70 1.12 11.02
C LYS A 63 -1.59 2.16 9.92
N ARG A 64 -1.19 3.36 10.27
CA ARG A 64 -1.03 4.47 9.33
C ARG A 64 0.39 4.99 9.37
N LEU A 65 0.96 5.22 8.19
CA LEU A 65 2.23 5.93 8.03
C LEU A 65 1.99 7.23 7.28
N ASN A 66 2.49 8.32 7.84
CA ASN A 66 2.51 9.61 7.16
C ASN A 66 3.90 9.77 6.52
N LEU A 67 4.03 9.29 5.29
CA LEU A 67 5.29 9.37 4.54
C LEU A 67 5.54 10.79 4.07
N ARG A 68 6.81 11.18 4.08
CA ARG A 68 7.28 12.47 3.59
C ARG A 68 8.10 12.29 2.32
N ALA A 69 8.18 13.32 1.50
CA ALA A 69 9.05 13.30 0.33
C ALA A 69 10.48 12.95 0.76
N GLY A 70 11.09 11.99 0.08
CA GLY A 70 12.40 11.43 0.41
C GLY A 70 12.35 10.16 1.26
N ASP A 71 11.20 9.78 1.80
CA ASP A 71 11.08 8.56 2.60
C ASP A 71 11.11 7.32 1.69
N LEU A 72 11.90 6.34 2.12
CA LEU A 72 11.98 5.02 1.53
C LEU A 72 11.20 4.05 2.40
N GLN A 73 10.33 3.25 1.77
CA GLN A 73 9.53 2.25 2.47
C GLN A 73 9.73 0.88 1.82
N PHE A 74 9.88 -0.13 2.67
CA PHE A 74 9.91 -1.53 2.26
C PHE A 74 8.77 -2.27 2.95
N PHE A 75 8.00 -3.05 2.20
CA PHE A 75 6.94 -3.86 2.80
C PHE A 75 6.66 -5.13 2.00
N LEU A 76 6.05 -6.11 2.68
CA LEU A 76 5.66 -7.38 2.09
C LEU A 76 4.25 -7.24 1.50
N GLY A 77 4.16 -6.68 0.30
CA GLY A 77 2.87 -6.31 -0.31
C GLY A 77 1.92 -7.48 -0.52
N ARG A 78 2.45 -8.68 -0.77
CA ARG A 78 1.64 -9.89 -0.96
C ARG A 78 0.92 -10.32 0.30
N TYR A 79 1.47 -10.05 1.48
CA TYR A 79 0.96 -10.52 2.76
C TYR A 79 0.35 -9.41 3.61
N SER A 80 0.50 -8.17 3.21
CA SER A 80 0.01 -7.01 3.95
C SER A 80 -1.07 -6.31 3.16
N LEU A 81 -2.29 -6.29 3.70
CA LEU A 81 -3.38 -5.53 3.09
C LEU A 81 -3.06 -4.04 3.25
N HIS A 82 -3.12 -3.29 2.17
CA HIS A 82 -2.73 -1.88 2.22
C HIS A 82 -3.56 -1.01 1.29
N LYS A 83 -3.56 0.28 1.57
CA LYS A 83 -4.25 1.29 0.78
C LYS A 83 -3.53 2.64 0.89
N VAL A 84 -3.86 3.53 -0.02
CA VAL A 84 -3.54 4.96 0.09
C VAL A 84 -4.85 5.71 0.22
N THR A 85 -5.02 6.49 1.30
CA THR A 85 -6.23 7.26 1.52
C THR A 85 -6.37 8.37 0.49
N HIS A 86 -7.56 8.96 0.39
CA HIS A 86 -7.83 10.03 -0.58
C HIS A 86 -6.80 11.16 -0.46
N ASN A 87 -6.32 11.61 -1.61
CA ASN A 87 -5.55 12.85 -1.70
C ASN A 87 -6.55 14.01 -1.58
N THR A 88 -6.57 14.63 -0.41
CA THR A 88 -7.50 15.73 -0.12
C THR A 88 -6.89 17.11 -0.35
N GLY A 89 -5.64 17.15 -0.82
CA GLY A 89 -4.96 18.40 -1.20
C GLY A 89 -5.27 18.81 -2.63
N ASN A 90 -4.55 19.82 -3.11
CA ASN A 90 -4.72 20.38 -4.45
C ASN A 90 -3.59 20.01 -5.41
N THR A 91 -2.62 19.25 -4.97
CA THR A 91 -1.47 18.82 -5.78
C THR A 91 -1.39 17.30 -5.86
N ASP A 92 -0.70 16.80 -6.91
CA ASP A 92 -0.49 15.39 -7.12
C ASP A 92 0.49 14.81 -6.09
N ARG A 93 0.27 13.55 -5.72
CA ARG A 93 1.22 12.74 -4.95
C ARG A 93 1.96 11.83 -5.92
N LEU A 94 3.29 11.82 -5.87
CA LEU A 94 4.14 11.05 -6.78
C LEU A 94 4.99 10.05 -6.00
N LEU A 95 4.94 8.79 -6.42
CA LEU A 95 5.61 7.68 -5.76
C LEU A 95 6.37 6.84 -6.80
N LEU A 96 7.64 6.54 -6.54
CA LEU A 96 8.36 5.49 -7.25
C LEU A 96 8.08 4.15 -6.59
N ILE A 97 7.73 3.15 -7.39
CA ILE A 97 7.46 1.79 -6.91
C ILE A 97 8.40 0.82 -7.60
N GLN A 98 9.04 -0.03 -6.82
CA GLN A 98 9.85 -1.14 -7.29
C GLN A 98 9.31 -2.43 -6.70
N SER A 99 8.90 -3.36 -7.55
CA SER A 99 8.32 -4.63 -7.13
C SER A 99 9.32 -5.78 -7.36
N PHE A 100 9.39 -6.70 -6.42
CA PHE A 100 10.32 -7.84 -6.45
C PHE A 100 9.61 -9.15 -6.15
N THR A 101 10.14 -10.24 -6.72
CA THR A 101 9.74 -11.60 -6.38
C THR A 101 10.98 -12.44 -6.11
N GLU A 102 10.84 -13.44 -5.24
CA GLU A 102 11.93 -14.36 -4.92
C GLU A 102 12.23 -15.35 -6.05
N VAL A 103 11.30 -15.60 -6.93
CA VAL A 103 11.45 -16.56 -8.02
C VAL A 103 11.99 -15.84 -9.25
N PRO A 104 13.28 -16.03 -9.61
CA PRO A 104 13.86 -15.41 -10.79
C PRO A 104 13.06 -15.77 -12.05
N GLY A 105 12.77 -14.77 -12.86
CA GLY A 105 12.02 -14.97 -14.10
C GLY A 105 10.52 -15.10 -13.94
N ALA A 106 9.99 -15.08 -12.72
CA ALA A 106 8.55 -15.08 -12.51
C ALA A 106 7.94 -13.75 -12.99
N PRO A 107 6.77 -13.77 -13.66
CA PRO A 107 6.14 -12.55 -14.11
C PRO A 107 5.63 -11.72 -12.93
N LEU A 108 5.76 -10.41 -13.02
CA LEU A 108 5.12 -9.46 -12.11
C LEU A 108 3.79 -9.04 -12.71
N LEU A 109 2.74 -9.21 -11.95
CA LEU A 109 1.38 -8.96 -12.41
C LEU A 109 0.86 -7.61 -11.95
#